data_4dd5cc9867e6c2078b9093165ca6fe2f
#
_entry.id   4dd5cc9867e6c2078b9093165ca6fe2f
#
_cell.length_a   1.000
_cell.length_b   1.000
_cell.length_c   1.000
_cell.angle_alpha   90.00
_cell.angle_beta   90.00
_cell.angle_gamma   90.00
#
_symmetry.space_group_name_H-M   'P 1'
#
loop_
_entity.id
_entity.type
_entity.pdbx_description
1 polymer ?
#
loop_
_entity_poly.entity_id
_entity_poly.type
_entity_poly.pdbx_seq_one_letter_code
_entity_poly.pdbx_strand_id
1 'polypeptide(L)'
;MRFQYIFLLCLIYLLPAYSQNAIGEWQTYLSYHNPTRSEVIGSKLFILANGDLYAYDKEDTSIRTYSKSFPLSDTEISYIAYQSAYKSLVIIYSNANIDLLVNEEDIYNLPDYKNKNMTQDKTVNHACFYKEYTYLSTASGILCINLKKREISNYYPLNKNVLACNVSDNHLYAATSEGLFTGLLTDNLLDIKNWKKVSDDTSEFLSQYHDIPFKGEVPENITPNSPVRNYPYYMNFAGERLLITGGGHIANRLDRPGTIMAFENNTWNSFQEEGISEQTKHRYDDINCIVQDPKDATHHFAASAGEGIYEFKDGKFINWYSMHNSPLESAVPNEPWADSYVRVNGLIYDKENNLWMVSCETQHAVSVLMKNGDWASLHYPEIVKASNFGRTIFDKRGWLWATSSRIESGGLFCLNYNGTIADTSDDQHKFITRFTNQDGALLEQLAVYCIAEDKEGVIWIGTNRGPLVLNNPSRYFNDNFYCTQIKVPRNDDSGLADFLLVNEAINAIAIDGANRKWIGTASNGI
;
A
#
# COMPACT_ATOMS: atom_id res chain seq x y z
N MET A 1 -55.41 -14.26 13.17
CA MET A 1 -54.52 -13.17 13.61
C MET A 1 -53.20 -13.68 14.25
N ARG A 2 -53.18 -14.64 15.18
CA ARG A 2 -51.90 -15.11 15.81
C ARG A 2 -50.91 -15.78 14.83
N PHE A 3 -51.34 -16.47 13.80
CA PHE A 3 -50.48 -17.12 12.81
C PHE A 3 -49.79 -16.12 11.85
N GLN A 4 -50.41 -14.99 11.54
CA GLN A 4 -49.82 -13.96 10.68
C GLN A 4 -48.65 -13.22 11.36
N TYR A 5 -48.72 -13.04 12.70
CA TYR A 5 -47.64 -12.39 13.44
C TYR A 5 -46.41 -13.29 13.59
N ILE A 6 -46.57 -14.62 13.68
CA ILE A 6 -45.47 -15.58 13.73
C ILE A 6 -44.72 -15.62 12.39
N PHE A 7 -45.47 -15.56 11.27
CA PHE A 7 -44.88 -15.52 9.93
C PHE A 7 -44.12 -14.22 9.68
N LEU A 8 -44.60 -13.10 10.15
CA LEU A 8 -43.93 -11.79 10.08
C LEU A 8 -42.67 -11.75 10.95
N LEU A 9 -42.67 -12.34 12.13
CA LEU A 9 -41.52 -12.47 13.00
C LEU A 9 -40.45 -13.39 12.40
N CYS A 10 -40.81 -14.49 11.76
CA CYS A 10 -39.87 -15.36 11.05
C CYS A 10 -39.26 -14.70 9.81
N LEU A 11 -39.99 -13.81 9.11
CA LEU A 11 -39.42 -13.07 7.97
C LEU A 11 -38.38 -12.04 8.41
N ILE A 12 -38.53 -11.46 9.61
CA ILE A 12 -37.54 -10.50 10.17
C ILE A 12 -36.23 -11.23 10.53
N TYR A 13 -36.29 -12.51 10.92
CA TYR A 13 -35.09 -13.32 11.19
C TYR A 13 -34.35 -13.82 9.94
N LEU A 14 -34.94 -13.69 8.74
CA LEU A 14 -34.33 -14.09 7.47
C LEU A 14 -33.69 -12.95 6.69
N LEU A 15 -33.80 -11.72 7.17
CA LEU A 15 -33.03 -10.62 6.62
C LEU A 15 -31.60 -10.75 7.16
N PRO A 16 -30.58 -10.90 6.29
CA PRO A 16 -29.19 -10.82 6.76
C PRO A 16 -29.04 -9.44 7.42
N ALA A 17 -28.85 -9.43 8.73
CA ALA A 17 -28.43 -8.23 9.44
C ALA A 17 -26.99 -7.96 9.00
N TYR A 18 -26.81 -7.16 7.96
CA TYR A 18 -25.52 -6.56 7.69
C TYR A 18 -25.20 -5.67 8.91
N SER A 19 -24.33 -6.15 9.76
CA SER A 19 -23.77 -5.32 10.83
C SER A 19 -23.01 -4.19 10.15
N GLN A 20 -23.63 -3.01 10.10
CA GLN A 20 -22.86 -1.80 9.82
C GLN A 20 -21.95 -1.59 11.02
N ASN A 21 -20.65 -1.49 10.79
CA ASN A 21 -19.71 -1.13 11.83
C ASN A 21 -20.16 0.18 12.49
N ALA A 22 -20.02 0.27 13.80
CA ALA A 22 -20.38 1.51 14.50
C ALA A 22 -19.49 2.65 13.97
N ILE A 23 -20.05 3.85 13.90
CA ILE A 23 -19.31 5.03 13.48
C ILE A 23 -18.12 5.23 14.43
N GLY A 24 -16.88 5.20 13.89
CA GLY A 24 -15.64 5.32 14.65
C GLY A 24 -14.93 4.00 14.94
N GLU A 25 -15.48 2.86 14.51
CA GLU A 25 -14.75 1.59 14.51
C GLU A 25 -13.81 1.50 13.30
N TRP A 26 -12.57 1.06 13.55
CA TRP A 26 -11.59 0.79 12.50
C TRP A 26 -11.73 -0.63 12.01
N GLN A 27 -11.78 -0.80 10.70
CA GLN A 27 -11.71 -2.11 10.05
C GLN A 27 -10.41 -2.24 9.28
N THR A 28 -9.75 -3.39 9.43
CA THR A 28 -8.50 -3.70 8.74
C THR A 28 -8.79 -4.57 7.54
N TYR A 29 -8.31 -4.16 6.38
CA TYR A 29 -8.36 -4.93 5.14
C TYR A 29 -6.94 -5.33 4.74
N LEU A 30 -6.55 -6.56 5.07
CA LEU A 30 -5.25 -7.14 4.75
C LEU A 30 -5.40 -8.18 3.64
N SER A 31 -4.34 -8.38 2.86
CA SER A 31 -4.32 -9.41 1.82
C SER A 31 -3.92 -10.77 2.40
N TYR A 32 -4.77 -11.77 2.17
CA TYR A 32 -4.49 -13.15 2.56
C TYR A 32 -4.23 -14.05 1.35
N HIS A 33 -3.87 -13.46 0.21
CA HIS A 33 -3.47 -14.17 -1.00
C HIS A 33 -1.99 -14.56 -0.96
N ASN A 34 -1.58 -15.47 -1.84
CA ASN A 34 -0.20 -15.94 -1.97
C ASN A 34 0.37 -16.52 -0.65
N PRO A 35 -0.13 -17.70 -0.20
CA PRO A 35 0.39 -18.35 0.98
C PRO A 35 1.88 -18.68 0.81
N THR A 36 2.66 -18.38 1.85
CA THR A 36 4.10 -18.60 1.89
C THR A 36 4.49 -19.64 2.93
N ARG A 37 3.65 -19.85 3.95
CA ARG A 37 3.95 -20.75 5.05
C ARG A 37 2.67 -21.22 5.74
N SER A 38 2.69 -22.43 6.31
CA SER A 38 1.59 -22.93 7.13
C SER A 38 2.06 -23.77 8.32
N GLU A 39 1.26 -23.76 9.40
CA GLU A 39 1.44 -24.58 10.59
C GLU A 39 0.12 -25.25 10.99
N VAL A 40 0.18 -26.51 11.42
CA VAL A 40 -1.00 -27.27 11.87
C VAL A 40 -1.09 -27.22 13.39
N ILE A 41 -2.23 -26.77 13.91
CA ILE A 41 -2.51 -26.69 15.36
C ILE A 41 -3.87 -27.32 15.62
N GLY A 42 -3.90 -28.56 16.10
CA GLY A 42 -5.14 -29.30 16.29
C GLY A 42 -5.89 -29.49 14.95
N SER A 43 -7.15 -29.05 14.90
CA SER A 43 -7.98 -29.06 13.67
C SER A 43 -7.66 -27.89 12.73
N LYS A 44 -6.92 -26.89 13.22
CA LYS A 44 -6.70 -25.63 12.51
C LYS A 44 -5.41 -25.62 11.71
N LEU A 45 -5.49 -24.99 10.55
CA LEU A 45 -4.36 -24.67 9.70
C LEU A 45 -4.11 -23.15 9.77
N PHE A 46 -2.99 -22.77 10.37
CA PHE A 46 -2.52 -21.39 10.39
C PHE A 46 -1.73 -21.13 9.11
N ILE A 47 -2.09 -20.08 8.39
CA ILE A 47 -1.54 -19.76 7.07
C ILE A 47 -1.00 -18.34 7.09
N LEU A 48 0.29 -18.20 6.75
CA LEU A 48 0.93 -16.93 6.48
C LEU A 48 0.85 -16.64 4.98
N ALA A 49 0.23 -15.52 4.63
CA ALA A 49 0.06 -15.10 3.24
C ALA A 49 0.25 -13.58 3.12
N ASN A 50 1.07 -13.13 2.17
CA ASN A 50 1.41 -11.71 1.97
C ASN A 50 1.84 -10.95 3.23
N GLY A 51 2.45 -11.65 4.19
CA GLY A 51 2.85 -11.07 5.49
C GLY A 51 1.74 -10.97 6.53
N ASP A 52 0.57 -11.55 6.27
CA ASP A 52 -0.59 -11.56 7.16
C ASP A 52 -1.00 -12.98 7.54
N LEU A 53 -1.64 -13.14 8.70
CA LEU A 53 -1.94 -14.44 9.28
C LEU A 53 -3.45 -14.68 9.35
N TYR A 54 -3.88 -15.88 8.93
CA TYR A 54 -5.21 -16.38 9.19
C TYR A 54 -5.19 -17.85 9.57
N ALA A 55 -6.24 -18.32 10.23
CA ALA A 55 -6.44 -19.73 10.57
C ALA A 55 -7.72 -20.23 9.93
N TYR A 56 -7.65 -21.42 9.33
CA TYR A 56 -8.78 -22.18 8.83
C TYR A 56 -9.01 -23.39 9.71
N ASP A 57 -10.20 -23.54 10.28
CA ASP A 57 -10.58 -24.70 11.06
C ASP A 57 -11.24 -25.75 10.15
N LYS A 58 -10.65 -26.97 10.12
CA LYS A 58 -11.12 -28.06 9.26
C LYS A 58 -12.40 -28.71 9.77
N GLU A 59 -12.76 -28.53 11.05
CA GLU A 59 -13.94 -29.15 11.66
C GLU A 59 -15.22 -28.39 11.31
N ASP A 60 -15.21 -27.07 11.38
CA ASP A 60 -16.38 -26.21 11.14
C ASP A 60 -16.25 -25.30 9.91
N THR A 61 -15.14 -25.39 9.20
CA THR A 61 -14.80 -24.58 8.01
C THR A 61 -14.70 -23.07 8.26
N SER A 62 -14.60 -22.66 9.52
CA SER A 62 -14.48 -21.25 9.88
C SER A 62 -13.10 -20.68 9.57
N ILE A 63 -13.07 -19.38 9.27
CA ILE A 63 -11.84 -18.62 9.03
C ILE A 63 -11.73 -17.53 10.08
N ARG A 64 -10.57 -17.45 10.73
CA ARG A 64 -10.23 -16.36 11.67
C ARG A 64 -8.99 -15.63 11.16
N THR A 65 -9.08 -14.32 11.05
CA THR A 65 -7.96 -13.45 10.68
C THR A 65 -7.29 -12.86 11.91
N TYR A 66 -5.98 -12.60 11.78
CA TYR A 66 -5.15 -12.01 12.82
C TYR A 66 -4.49 -10.75 12.28
N SER A 67 -4.53 -9.67 13.04
CA SER A 67 -3.96 -8.39 12.63
C SER A 67 -3.51 -7.58 13.84
N LYS A 68 -2.83 -6.46 13.61
CA LYS A 68 -2.44 -5.53 14.68
C LYS A 68 -3.64 -4.94 15.41
N SER A 69 -4.80 -4.86 14.79
CA SER A 69 -6.04 -4.46 15.49
C SER A 69 -6.52 -5.55 16.46
N PHE A 70 -6.18 -6.82 16.22
CA PHE A 70 -6.51 -7.94 17.12
C PHE A 70 -5.85 -9.26 16.66
N PRO A 71 -5.13 -9.97 17.52
CA PRO A 71 -4.49 -9.56 18.79
C PRO A 71 -3.00 -9.25 18.64
N LEU A 72 -2.48 -9.19 17.38
CA LEU A 72 -1.04 -9.12 17.09
C LEU A 72 -0.41 -7.79 17.51
N SER A 73 0.90 -7.82 17.81
CA SER A 73 1.64 -6.64 18.28
C SER A 73 2.21 -5.80 17.12
N ASP A 74 2.35 -6.37 15.93
CA ASP A 74 2.96 -5.68 14.78
C ASP A 74 2.34 -6.12 13.45
N THR A 75 2.90 -5.64 12.34
CA THR A 75 2.50 -5.95 10.95
C THR A 75 3.66 -6.60 10.20
N GLU A 76 3.40 -7.14 8.99
CA GLU A 76 4.41 -7.74 8.11
C GLU A 76 5.12 -8.94 8.75
N ILE A 77 4.38 -10.04 8.94
CA ILE A 77 4.92 -11.28 9.45
C ILE A 77 5.84 -11.92 8.39
N SER A 78 7.07 -12.26 8.78
CA SER A 78 8.06 -12.90 7.92
C SER A 78 8.17 -14.41 8.14
N TYR A 79 7.85 -14.90 9.35
CA TYR A 79 8.04 -16.31 9.71
C TYR A 79 7.07 -16.75 10.79
N ILE A 80 6.60 -18.00 10.73
CA ILE A 80 5.84 -18.67 11.79
C ILE A 80 6.39 -20.06 12.03
N ALA A 81 6.36 -20.54 13.30
CA ALA A 81 6.70 -21.91 13.68
C ALA A 81 5.94 -22.32 14.94
N TYR A 82 5.40 -23.54 14.98
CA TYR A 82 4.59 -24.03 16.08
C TYR A 82 5.28 -25.11 16.91
N GLN A 83 5.23 -24.98 18.25
CA GLN A 83 5.67 -26.00 19.21
C GLN A 83 4.47 -26.55 19.97
N SER A 84 4.12 -27.82 19.70
CA SER A 84 2.94 -28.48 20.25
C SER A 84 3.01 -28.71 21.77
N ALA A 85 4.20 -29.04 22.29
CA ALA A 85 4.38 -29.30 23.73
C ALA A 85 4.10 -28.07 24.61
N TYR A 86 4.30 -26.87 24.09
CA TYR A 86 4.04 -25.61 24.78
C TYR A 86 2.84 -24.86 24.18
N LYS A 87 2.15 -25.46 23.21
CA LYS A 87 1.00 -24.87 22.48
C LYS A 87 1.26 -23.43 22.05
N SER A 88 2.48 -23.17 21.55
CA SER A 88 2.96 -21.84 21.22
C SER A 88 3.29 -21.73 19.74
N LEU A 89 2.61 -20.83 19.03
CA LEU A 89 3.00 -20.39 17.70
C LEU A 89 3.92 -19.16 17.85
N VAL A 90 5.15 -19.33 17.41
CA VAL A 90 6.14 -18.23 17.35
C VAL A 90 5.88 -17.46 16.06
N ILE A 91 5.60 -16.18 16.17
CA ILE A 91 5.31 -15.26 15.05
C ILE A 91 6.42 -14.22 15.02
N ILE A 92 7.09 -14.11 13.88
CA ILE A 92 8.23 -13.22 13.69
C ILE A 92 7.87 -12.20 12.60
N TYR A 93 8.07 -10.94 12.92
CA TYR A 93 7.82 -9.83 12.00
C TYR A 93 9.07 -9.41 11.23
N SER A 94 8.89 -8.79 10.08
CA SER A 94 9.99 -8.30 9.21
C SER A 94 10.92 -7.31 9.94
N ASN A 95 10.40 -6.58 10.93
CA ASN A 95 11.18 -5.69 11.79
C ASN A 95 11.85 -6.39 12.99
N ALA A 96 11.85 -7.73 12.99
CA ALA A 96 12.40 -8.59 14.06
C ALA A 96 11.68 -8.50 15.42
N ASN A 97 10.48 -7.91 15.49
CA ASN A 97 9.59 -8.12 16.64
C ASN A 97 9.12 -9.57 16.67
N ILE A 98 8.74 -10.08 17.85
CA ILE A 98 8.33 -11.47 18.03
C ILE A 98 7.09 -11.51 18.90
N ASP A 99 6.07 -12.27 18.47
CA ASP A 99 4.94 -12.65 19.30
C ASP A 99 4.94 -14.16 19.56
N LEU A 100 4.49 -14.54 20.73
CA LEU A 100 4.12 -15.91 21.07
C LEU A 100 2.59 -15.97 21.20
N LEU A 101 1.92 -16.63 20.26
CA LEU A 101 0.50 -16.94 20.36
C LEU A 101 0.36 -18.28 21.10
N VAL A 102 -0.13 -18.23 22.33
CA VAL A 102 -0.26 -19.36 23.24
C VAL A 102 -1.72 -19.79 23.33
N ASN A 103 -1.97 -21.10 23.27
CA ASN A 103 -3.32 -21.69 23.28
C ASN A 103 -4.27 -21.06 22.23
N GLU A 104 -3.74 -20.54 21.13
CA GLU A 104 -4.50 -19.90 20.03
C GLU A 104 -5.21 -18.58 20.39
N GLU A 105 -5.00 -18.05 21.60
CA GLU A 105 -5.72 -16.88 22.12
C GLU A 105 -4.80 -15.79 22.70
N ASP A 106 -3.84 -16.20 23.54
CA ASP A 106 -3.03 -15.29 24.32
C ASP A 106 -1.78 -14.85 23.54
N ILE A 107 -1.58 -13.55 23.37
CA ILE A 107 -0.37 -12.97 22.78
C ILE A 107 0.60 -12.48 23.86
N TYR A 108 1.86 -12.86 23.70
CA TYR A 108 3.00 -12.38 24.50
C TYR A 108 4.03 -11.77 23.56
N ASN A 109 4.19 -10.46 23.62
CA ASN A 109 5.17 -9.74 22.78
C ASN A 109 6.58 -9.78 23.40
N LEU A 110 7.59 -10.09 22.59
CA LEU A 110 9.01 -10.14 22.93
C LEU A 110 9.79 -9.14 22.07
N PRO A 111 9.78 -7.83 22.39
CA PRO A 111 10.36 -6.79 21.56
C PRO A 111 11.88 -6.65 21.70
N ASP A 112 12.53 -7.39 22.62
CA ASP A 112 13.94 -7.19 22.96
C ASP A 112 14.88 -7.40 21.77
N TYR A 113 14.59 -8.37 20.88
CA TYR A 113 15.40 -8.59 19.69
C TYR A 113 15.24 -7.46 18.66
N LYS A 114 14.01 -6.98 18.48
CA LYS A 114 13.74 -5.77 17.65
C LYS A 114 14.52 -4.57 18.20
N ASN A 115 14.44 -4.35 19.51
CA ASN A 115 15.00 -3.17 20.19
C ASN A 115 16.52 -3.26 20.41
N LYS A 116 17.11 -4.44 20.24
CA LYS A 116 18.57 -4.62 20.38
C LYS A 116 19.30 -3.78 19.34
N ASN A 117 20.17 -2.88 19.80
CA ASN A 117 21.02 -2.10 18.91
C ASN A 117 22.13 -2.98 18.33
N MET A 118 22.04 -3.29 17.05
CA MET A 118 23.02 -4.05 16.31
C MET A 118 22.97 -3.67 14.83
N THR A 119 24.11 -3.73 14.15
CA THR A 119 24.24 -3.38 12.72
C THR A 119 23.97 -4.56 11.80
N GLN A 120 23.98 -5.78 12.34
CA GLN A 120 23.75 -7.00 11.59
C GLN A 120 22.27 -7.17 11.24
N ASP A 121 22.02 -7.84 10.13
CA ASP A 121 20.68 -8.24 9.71
C ASP A 121 20.05 -9.20 10.74
N LYS A 122 18.79 -8.97 11.04
CA LYS A 122 17.99 -9.73 12.03
C LYS A 122 17.05 -10.75 11.39
N THR A 123 17.12 -10.95 10.09
CA THR A 123 16.26 -11.92 9.38
C THR A 123 16.36 -13.31 10.00
N VAL A 124 15.21 -13.95 10.18
CA VAL A 124 15.10 -15.33 10.67
C VAL A 124 14.90 -16.27 9.48
N ASN A 125 15.73 -17.31 9.43
CA ASN A 125 15.75 -18.29 8.35
C ASN A 125 15.07 -19.61 8.72
N HIS A 126 15.18 -20.04 9.99
CA HIS A 126 14.71 -21.35 10.43
C HIS A 126 14.45 -21.35 11.93
N ALA A 127 13.58 -22.26 12.40
CA ALA A 127 13.33 -22.50 13.81
C ALA A 127 13.48 -23.98 14.15
N CYS A 128 14.21 -24.30 15.20
CA CYS A 128 14.19 -25.62 15.80
C CYS A 128 13.75 -25.57 17.27
N PHE A 129 13.18 -26.68 17.74
CA PHE A 129 12.64 -26.79 19.09
C PHE A 129 13.37 -27.86 19.88
N TYR A 130 13.78 -27.55 21.11
CA TYR A 130 14.39 -28.49 22.00
C TYR A 130 13.98 -28.19 23.44
N LYS A 131 13.30 -29.15 24.10
CA LYS A 131 12.70 -28.96 25.43
C LYS A 131 11.80 -27.69 25.43
N GLU A 132 11.99 -26.80 26.41
CA GLU A 132 11.27 -25.53 26.54
C GLU A 132 11.81 -24.39 25.68
N TYR A 133 12.80 -24.64 24.81
CA TYR A 133 13.46 -23.61 24.02
C TYR A 133 13.13 -23.70 22.54
N THR A 134 13.01 -22.55 21.93
CA THR A 134 13.06 -22.34 20.49
C THR A 134 14.37 -21.67 20.13
N TYR A 135 15.10 -22.26 19.19
CA TYR A 135 16.31 -21.69 18.61
C TYR A 135 15.98 -21.20 17.20
N LEU A 136 16.11 -19.89 16.99
CA LEU A 136 15.86 -19.25 15.71
C LEU A 136 17.20 -18.98 15.02
N SER A 137 17.41 -19.61 13.86
CA SER A 137 18.54 -19.32 12.99
C SER A 137 18.35 -17.95 12.37
N THR A 138 19.32 -17.06 12.55
CA THR A 138 19.26 -15.69 12.02
C THR A 138 20.39 -15.39 11.06
N ALA A 139 20.29 -14.30 10.32
CA ALA A 139 21.33 -13.85 9.41
C ALA A 139 22.69 -13.56 10.07
N SER A 140 22.77 -13.56 11.42
CA SER A 140 24.01 -13.22 12.15
C SER A 140 24.33 -14.15 13.34
N GLY A 141 23.46 -15.14 13.63
CA GLY A 141 23.65 -16.05 14.76
C GLY A 141 22.39 -16.84 15.10
N ILE A 142 22.23 -17.21 16.37
CA ILE A 142 21.06 -17.96 16.84
C ILE A 142 20.42 -17.25 18.03
N LEU A 143 19.13 -16.94 17.91
CA LEU A 143 18.32 -16.40 19.01
C LEU A 143 17.64 -17.55 19.76
N CYS A 144 17.73 -17.55 21.08
CA CYS A 144 17.13 -18.56 21.96
C CYS A 144 15.98 -17.96 22.76
N ILE A 145 14.79 -18.53 22.63
CA ILE A 145 13.57 -18.13 23.34
C ILE A 145 13.15 -19.26 24.29
N ASN A 146 12.89 -18.95 25.55
CA ASN A 146 12.27 -19.87 26.50
C ASN A 146 10.74 -19.74 26.40
N LEU A 147 10.08 -20.75 25.82
CA LEU A 147 8.63 -20.75 25.61
C LEU A 147 7.86 -20.87 26.92
N LYS A 148 8.42 -21.56 27.93
CA LYS A 148 7.78 -21.72 29.25
C LYS A 148 7.80 -20.41 30.03
N LYS A 149 8.90 -19.66 29.96
CA LYS A 149 9.03 -18.37 30.65
C LYS A 149 8.54 -17.21 29.80
N ARG A 150 8.37 -17.42 28.48
CA ARG A 150 7.94 -16.40 27.51
C ARG A 150 8.91 -15.23 27.45
N GLU A 151 10.21 -15.55 27.34
CA GLU A 151 11.30 -14.57 27.33
C GLU A 151 12.38 -14.95 26.32
N ILE A 152 13.10 -13.97 25.82
CA ILE A 152 14.34 -14.20 25.09
C ILE A 152 15.43 -14.55 26.11
N SER A 153 15.95 -15.77 26.02
CA SER A 153 16.96 -16.25 26.98
C SER A 153 18.37 -15.85 26.58
N ASN A 154 18.72 -16.00 25.29
CA ASN A 154 20.07 -15.75 24.81
C ASN A 154 20.06 -15.34 23.33
N TYR A 155 21.15 -14.71 22.91
CA TYR A 155 21.50 -14.54 21.51
C TYR A 155 22.96 -14.97 21.33
N TYR A 156 23.21 -16.00 20.53
CA TYR A 156 24.54 -16.56 20.27
C TYR A 156 25.09 -15.94 18.98
N PRO A 157 26.04 -15.00 19.07
CA PRO A 157 26.57 -14.29 17.90
C PRO A 157 27.61 -15.16 17.21
N LEU A 158 27.26 -15.75 16.07
CA LEU A 158 28.22 -16.45 15.22
C LEU A 158 28.86 -15.50 14.20
N ASN A 159 28.28 -14.31 13.98
CA ASN A 159 28.65 -13.37 12.91
C ASN A 159 28.61 -14.02 11.50
N LYS A 160 27.73 -14.97 11.32
CA LYS A 160 27.50 -15.75 10.10
C LYS A 160 26.02 -15.94 9.89
N ASN A 161 25.61 -15.96 8.63
CA ASN A 161 24.25 -16.32 8.29
C ASN A 161 24.01 -17.81 8.60
N VAL A 162 23.18 -18.08 9.60
CA VAL A 162 22.77 -19.44 9.99
C VAL A 162 21.53 -19.82 9.20
N LEU A 163 21.67 -20.81 8.30
CA LEU A 163 20.61 -21.28 7.41
C LEU A 163 19.63 -22.21 8.15
N ALA A 164 20.15 -23.11 8.98
CA ALA A 164 19.37 -23.97 9.85
C ALA A 164 20.14 -24.30 11.13
N CYS A 165 19.43 -24.64 12.18
CA CYS A 165 20.01 -25.15 13.42
C CYS A 165 19.21 -26.37 13.93
N ASN A 166 19.86 -27.19 14.73
CA ASN A 166 19.22 -28.29 15.46
C ASN A 166 19.98 -28.58 16.77
N VAL A 167 19.32 -29.22 17.72
CA VAL A 167 19.94 -29.69 18.96
C VAL A 167 19.89 -31.21 19.02
N SER A 168 21.04 -31.84 19.14
CA SER A 168 21.20 -33.29 19.39
C SER A 168 22.30 -33.53 20.41
N ASP A 169 22.09 -34.49 21.30
CA ASP A 169 23.07 -34.90 22.32
C ASP A 169 23.68 -33.74 23.12
N ASN A 170 22.82 -32.77 23.47
CA ASN A 170 23.19 -31.55 24.19
C ASN A 170 24.14 -30.62 23.42
N HIS A 171 24.28 -30.81 22.11
CA HIS A 171 25.02 -29.93 21.22
C HIS A 171 24.04 -29.14 20.36
N LEU A 172 24.27 -27.83 20.24
CA LEU A 172 23.59 -26.96 19.28
C LEU A 172 24.43 -26.92 18.00
N TYR A 173 23.82 -27.33 16.91
CA TYR A 173 24.41 -27.30 15.56
C TYR A 173 23.90 -26.12 14.79
N ALA A 174 24.76 -25.50 14.00
CA ALA A 174 24.47 -24.35 13.14
C ALA A 174 25.05 -24.56 11.73
N ALA A 175 24.21 -24.76 10.75
CA ALA A 175 24.61 -24.80 9.36
C ALA A 175 24.70 -23.38 8.78
N THR A 176 25.84 -23.04 8.23
CA THR A 176 26.12 -21.72 7.62
C THR A 176 26.69 -21.92 6.22
N SER A 177 26.81 -20.84 5.44
CA SER A 177 27.52 -20.87 4.13
C SER A 177 29.01 -21.21 4.25
N GLU A 178 29.58 -21.12 5.45
CA GLU A 178 30.99 -21.42 5.71
C GLU A 178 31.21 -22.82 6.28
N GLY A 179 30.17 -23.61 6.49
CA GLY A 179 30.19 -24.96 7.01
C GLY A 179 29.28 -25.17 8.23
N LEU A 180 29.36 -26.37 8.80
CA LEU A 180 28.62 -26.79 9.98
C LEU A 180 29.42 -26.52 11.24
N PHE A 181 28.84 -25.79 12.18
CA PHE A 181 29.40 -25.46 13.48
C PHE A 181 28.61 -26.16 14.59
N THR A 182 29.27 -26.46 15.71
CA THR A 182 28.62 -27.00 16.90
C THR A 182 29.16 -26.36 18.17
N GLY A 183 28.30 -26.25 19.18
CA GLY A 183 28.64 -25.81 20.53
C GLY A 183 27.88 -26.62 21.58
N LEU A 184 28.53 -26.97 22.67
CA LEU A 184 27.91 -27.72 23.77
C LEU A 184 27.01 -26.77 24.58
N LEU A 185 25.75 -27.12 24.79
CA LEU A 185 24.76 -26.26 25.51
C LEU A 185 25.13 -25.95 26.96
N THR A 186 26.05 -26.71 27.56
CA THR A 186 26.58 -26.44 28.90
C THR A 186 27.71 -25.42 28.92
N ASP A 187 28.28 -25.12 27.74
CA ASP A 187 29.35 -24.14 27.60
C ASP A 187 28.78 -22.74 27.41
N ASN A 188 29.62 -21.73 27.61
CA ASN A 188 29.23 -20.34 27.32
C ASN A 188 29.23 -20.07 25.80
N LEU A 189 28.10 -20.35 25.12
CA LEU A 189 27.95 -20.16 23.68
C LEU A 189 27.89 -18.68 23.24
N LEU A 190 27.93 -17.73 24.18
CA LEU A 190 28.17 -16.32 23.88
C LEU A 190 29.60 -16.06 23.44
N ASP A 191 30.56 -16.91 23.86
CA ASP A 191 31.93 -16.87 23.38
C ASP A 191 32.07 -17.75 22.11
N ILE A 192 32.38 -17.11 20.99
CA ILE A 192 32.56 -17.78 19.68
C ILE A 192 33.63 -18.89 19.72
N LYS A 193 34.59 -18.85 20.67
CA LYS A 193 35.60 -19.88 20.85
C LYS A 193 35.06 -21.23 21.25
N ASN A 194 33.87 -21.26 21.83
CA ASN A 194 33.16 -22.49 22.21
C ASN A 194 32.40 -23.13 21.05
N TRP A 195 32.39 -22.48 19.90
CA TRP A 195 31.87 -23.04 18.67
C TRP A 195 33.00 -23.68 17.85
N LYS A 196 32.79 -24.93 17.46
CA LYS A 196 33.74 -25.70 16.67
C LYS A 196 33.16 -26.00 15.30
N LYS A 197 33.96 -25.78 14.25
CA LYS A 197 33.58 -26.23 12.91
C LYS A 197 33.79 -27.75 12.83
N VAL A 198 32.74 -28.47 12.44
CA VAL A 198 32.71 -29.94 12.37
C VAL A 198 32.70 -30.45 10.92
N SER A 199 32.27 -29.63 9.97
CA SER A 199 32.29 -29.97 8.53
C SER A 199 32.33 -28.70 7.67
N ASP A 200 32.95 -28.77 6.52
CA ASP A 200 32.88 -27.77 5.46
C ASP A 200 31.58 -27.94 4.63
N ASP A 201 31.09 -29.18 4.57
CA ASP A 201 29.83 -29.51 3.88
C ASP A 201 28.66 -29.52 4.83
N THR A 202 27.60 -28.80 4.47
CA THR A 202 26.34 -28.70 5.23
C THR A 202 25.19 -29.43 4.55
N SER A 203 25.42 -30.06 3.39
CA SER A 203 24.36 -30.61 2.53
C SER A 203 23.54 -31.70 3.24
N GLU A 204 24.18 -32.61 3.96
CA GLU A 204 23.50 -33.66 4.70
C GLU A 204 22.66 -33.07 5.84
N PHE A 205 23.22 -32.14 6.61
CA PHE A 205 22.51 -31.46 7.70
C PHE A 205 21.30 -30.69 7.19
N LEU A 206 21.48 -29.89 6.13
CA LEU A 206 20.38 -29.12 5.54
C LEU A 206 19.31 -30.01 4.90
N SER A 207 19.66 -31.16 4.33
CA SER A 207 18.66 -32.12 3.84
C SER A 207 17.77 -32.69 4.93
N GLN A 208 18.33 -32.85 6.13
CA GLN A 208 17.61 -33.39 7.29
C GLN A 208 16.85 -32.30 8.08
N TYR A 209 17.43 -31.12 8.21
CA TYR A 209 16.90 -30.02 9.06
C TYR A 209 16.63 -28.74 8.29
N HIS A 210 16.29 -28.86 7.00
CA HIS A 210 15.88 -27.70 6.21
C HIS A 210 14.52 -27.16 6.66
N ASP A 211 14.29 -25.92 6.34
CA ASP A 211 13.01 -25.30 6.59
C ASP A 211 11.90 -25.90 5.71
N ILE A 212 10.78 -26.28 6.34
CA ILE A 212 9.59 -26.77 5.66
C ILE A 212 8.52 -25.70 5.78
N PRO A 213 8.33 -24.88 4.71
CA PRO A 213 7.42 -23.74 4.78
C PRO A 213 5.95 -24.17 4.90
N PHE A 214 5.56 -25.29 4.31
CA PHE A 214 4.18 -25.76 4.35
C PHE A 214 4.07 -27.05 5.15
N LYS A 215 3.37 -26.97 6.29
CA LYS A 215 2.97 -28.10 7.13
C LYS A 215 1.46 -28.27 7.00
N GLY A 216 1.06 -29.42 6.51
CA GLY A 216 -0.31 -29.70 6.13
C GLY A 216 -0.66 -29.16 4.74
N GLU A 217 -1.71 -29.71 4.18
CA GLU A 217 -2.23 -29.32 2.88
C GLU A 217 -3.10 -28.07 3.02
N VAL A 218 -2.80 -27.04 2.22
CA VAL A 218 -3.62 -25.82 2.12
C VAL A 218 -4.70 -26.09 1.09
N PRO A 219 -5.98 -26.20 1.48
CA PRO A 219 -7.06 -26.43 0.53
C PRO A 219 -7.22 -25.24 -0.41
N GLU A 220 -7.68 -25.50 -1.62
CA GLU A 220 -8.10 -24.45 -2.54
C GLU A 220 -9.34 -23.71 -1.99
N ASN A 221 -9.45 -22.42 -2.29
CA ASN A 221 -10.62 -21.58 -1.99
C ASN A 221 -10.93 -21.31 -0.50
N ILE A 222 -9.94 -21.38 0.38
CA ILE A 222 -10.08 -20.97 1.79
C ILE A 222 -9.54 -19.57 2.08
N THR A 223 -9.19 -18.80 1.06
CA THR A 223 -8.69 -17.43 1.23
C THR A 223 -9.81 -16.53 1.75
N PRO A 224 -9.59 -15.79 2.84
CA PRO A 224 -10.56 -14.79 3.31
C PRO A 224 -10.92 -13.77 2.21
N ASN A 225 -12.15 -13.26 2.23
CA ASN A 225 -12.56 -12.15 1.38
C ASN A 225 -11.69 -10.92 1.70
N SER A 226 -10.74 -10.62 0.82
CA SER A 226 -9.68 -9.67 1.08
C SER A 226 -9.13 -9.06 -0.22
N PRO A 227 -8.47 -7.89 -0.15
CA PRO A 227 -7.73 -7.35 -1.29
C PRO A 227 -6.65 -8.35 -1.74
N VAL A 228 -6.37 -8.38 -3.04
CA VAL A 228 -5.35 -9.28 -3.61
C VAL A 228 -3.93 -8.92 -3.14
N ARG A 229 -3.67 -7.63 -2.85
CA ARG A 229 -2.36 -7.13 -2.44
C ARG A 229 -2.46 -6.03 -1.38
N ASN A 230 -1.42 -5.88 -0.56
CA ASN A 230 -1.27 -4.80 0.43
C ASN A 230 -0.57 -3.56 -0.17
N TYR A 231 -0.96 -3.12 -1.37
CA TYR A 231 -0.35 -1.98 -2.07
C TYR A 231 -1.37 -0.87 -2.35
N PRO A 232 -1.99 -0.23 -1.37
CA PRO A 232 -2.96 0.85 -1.60
C PRO A 232 -2.21 2.15 -1.93
N TYR A 233 -1.96 2.41 -3.22
CA TYR A 233 -1.31 3.65 -3.67
C TYR A 233 -2.33 4.73 -4.04
N TYR A 234 -3.32 4.38 -4.85
CA TYR A 234 -4.37 5.30 -5.27
C TYR A 234 -5.73 4.70 -4.95
N MET A 235 -6.59 5.53 -4.37
CA MET A 235 -7.97 5.17 -4.04
C MET A 235 -8.93 6.15 -4.69
N ASN A 236 -9.97 5.63 -5.30
CA ASN A 236 -11.03 6.42 -5.91
C ASN A 236 -12.40 5.80 -5.62
N PHE A 237 -13.34 6.62 -5.17
CA PHE A 237 -14.73 6.21 -5.04
C PHE A 237 -15.50 6.51 -6.33
N ALA A 238 -16.14 5.51 -6.90
CA ALA A 238 -17.09 5.60 -7.99
C ALA A 238 -18.46 5.16 -7.48
N GLY A 239 -19.25 6.12 -7.02
CA GLY A 239 -20.47 5.82 -6.25
C GLY A 239 -20.13 5.14 -4.92
N GLU A 240 -20.64 3.93 -4.69
CA GLU A 240 -20.38 3.13 -3.49
C GLU A 240 -19.20 2.16 -3.66
N ARG A 241 -18.63 2.06 -4.86
CA ARG A 241 -17.49 1.20 -5.17
C ARG A 241 -16.19 1.92 -4.88
N LEU A 242 -15.32 1.32 -4.05
CA LEU A 242 -13.95 1.75 -3.84
C LEU A 242 -13.03 1.02 -4.84
N LEU A 243 -12.33 1.77 -5.67
CA LEU A 243 -11.31 1.28 -6.59
C LEU A 243 -9.93 1.60 -6.03
N ILE A 244 -9.01 0.63 -6.03
CA ILE A 244 -7.66 0.76 -5.50
C ILE A 244 -6.66 0.26 -6.53
N THR A 245 -5.57 1.03 -6.75
CA THR A 245 -4.42 0.57 -7.53
C THR A 245 -3.16 0.58 -6.69
N GLY A 246 -2.20 -0.28 -7.04
CA GLY A 246 -1.03 -0.55 -6.22
C GLY A 246 0.31 -0.05 -6.77
N GLY A 247 0.30 0.61 -7.92
CA GLY A 247 1.52 1.04 -8.61
C GLY A 247 2.22 2.23 -7.98
N GLY A 248 3.49 2.40 -8.31
CA GLY A 248 4.27 3.57 -7.93
C GLY A 248 4.01 4.79 -8.81
N HIS A 249 4.53 5.93 -8.37
CA HIS A 249 4.45 7.18 -9.11
C HIS A 249 5.75 7.42 -9.89
N ILE A 250 5.60 7.63 -11.16
CA ILE A 250 6.46 8.15 -12.25
C ILE A 250 7.98 8.20 -12.03
N ALA A 251 8.50 8.87 -11.00
CA ALA A 251 9.96 9.02 -10.80
C ALA A 251 10.59 7.78 -10.17
N ASN A 252 9.81 6.96 -9.50
CA ASN A 252 10.24 5.74 -8.84
C ASN A 252 9.33 4.61 -9.26
N ARG A 253 9.64 3.96 -10.38
CA ARG A 253 8.99 2.69 -10.72
C ARG A 253 9.23 1.74 -9.55
N LEU A 254 8.16 1.15 -9.05
CA LEU A 254 8.22 0.16 -7.98
C LEU A 254 8.25 -1.26 -8.55
N ASP A 255 8.09 -1.38 -9.89
CA ASP A 255 8.01 -2.65 -10.62
C ASP A 255 6.98 -3.61 -10.00
N ARG A 256 5.89 -3.04 -9.48
CA ARG A 256 4.79 -3.79 -8.89
C ARG A 256 3.88 -4.32 -9.98
N PRO A 257 3.46 -5.60 -9.90
CA PRO A 257 2.47 -6.14 -10.84
C PRO A 257 1.25 -5.23 -10.95
N GLY A 258 0.79 -5.02 -12.15
CA GLY A 258 -0.40 -4.22 -12.43
C GLY A 258 -1.61 -4.83 -11.72
N THR A 259 -2.16 -4.08 -10.78
CA THR A 259 -3.23 -4.57 -9.91
C THR A 259 -4.29 -3.50 -9.74
N ILE A 260 -5.53 -3.91 -9.98
CA ILE A 260 -6.73 -3.12 -9.72
C ILE A 260 -7.65 -3.93 -8.81
N MET A 261 -7.94 -3.38 -7.63
CA MET A 261 -8.82 -4.00 -6.64
C MET A 261 -10.08 -3.17 -6.51
N ALA A 262 -11.23 -3.82 -6.40
CA ALA A 262 -12.52 -3.19 -6.22
C ALA A 262 -13.21 -3.74 -4.97
N PHE A 263 -13.68 -2.84 -4.09
CA PHE A 263 -14.49 -3.18 -2.93
C PHE A 263 -15.89 -2.61 -3.08
N GLU A 264 -16.87 -3.48 -3.08
CA GLU A 264 -18.28 -3.14 -3.24
C GLU A 264 -19.15 -4.19 -2.55
N ASN A 265 -20.23 -3.76 -1.90
CA ASN A 265 -21.17 -4.67 -1.20
C ASN A 265 -20.45 -5.63 -0.23
N ASN A 266 -19.46 -5.11 0.50
CA ASN A 266 -18.64 -5.85 1.45
C ASN A 266 -17.84 -7.01 0.81
N THR A 267 -17.57 -6.95 -0.49
CA THR A 267 -16.85 -7.98 -1.24
C THR A 267 -15.68 -7.37 -1.99
N TRP A 268 -14.52 -8.03 -1.91
CA TRP A 268 -13.35 -7.71 -2.69
C TRP A 268 -13.35 -8.46 -4.01
N ASN A 269 -13.05 -7.75 -5.08
CA ASN A 269 -12.82 -8.28 -6.42
C ASN A 269 -11.53 -7.69 -6.97
N SER A 270 -10.92 -8.36 -7.93
CA SER A 270 -9.77 -7.85 -8.68
C SER A 270 -10.05 -7.91 -10.17
N PHE A 271 -9.44 -6.97 -10.90
CA PHE A 271 -9.49 -6.99 -12.36
C PHE A 271 -8.47 -8.01 -12.89
N GLN A 272 -8.63 -8.37 -14.15
CA GLN A 272 -7.70 -9.26 -14.84
C GLN A 272 -6.25 -8.72 -14.74
N GLU A 273 -5.32 -9.58 -14.37
CA GLU A 273 -3.87 -9.32 -14.38
C GLU A 273 -3.16 -10.17 -15.44
N GLU A 274 -3.54 -11.43 -15.53
CA GLU A 274 -2.87 -12.42 -16.40
C GLU A 274 -3.17 -12.18 -17.89
N GLY A 275 -2.17 -12.43 -18.72
CA GLY A 275 -2.28 -12.36 -20.18
C GLY A 275 -2.25 -10.96 -20.79
N ILE A 276 -2.22 -9.89 -19.99
CA ILE A 276 -2.19 -8.51 -20.50
C ILE A 276 -0.82 -8.23 -21.14
N SER A 277 0.27 -8.59 -20.47
CA SER A 277 1.62 -8.40 -21.00
C SER A 277 1.88 -9.22 -22.27
N GLU A 278 1.32 -10.42 -22.39
CA GLU A 278 1.40 -11.25 -23.60
C GLU A 278 0.63 -10.64 -24.76
N GLN A 279 -0.53 -10.03 -24.50
CA GLN A 279 -1.35 -9.39 -25.53
C GLN A 279 -0.76 -8.08 -26.02
N THR A 280 -0.30 -7.23 -25.09
CA THR A 280 0.24 -5.91 -25.42
C THR A 280 1.70 -5.97 -25.88
N LYS A 281 2.46 -7.02 -25.55
CA LYS A 281 3.93 -7.13 -25.67
C LYS A 281 4.68 -6.10 -24.82
N HIS A 282 3.99 -5.52 -23.83
CA HIS A 282 4.49 -4.52 -22.90
C HIS A 282 4.24 -5.00 -21.46
N ARG A 283 4.94 -4.41 -20.52
CA ARG A 283 4.77 -4.69 -19.10
C ARG A 283 3.41 -4.19 -18.62
N TYR A 284 2.72 -5.00 -17.86
CA TYR A 284 1.54 -4.57 -17.11
C TYR A 284 1.94 -4.39 -15.65
N ASP A 285 2.43 -3.20 -15.32
CA ASP A 285 2.92 -2.87 -13.98
C ASP A 285 2.62 -1.42 -13.60
N ASP A 286 2.85 -1.12 -12.32
CA ASP A 286 2.78 0.22 -11.74
C ASP A 286 1.55 1.03 -12.15
N ILE A 287 0.35 0.41 -12.02
CA ILE A 287 -0.92 1.10 -12.24
C ILE A 287 -1.09 2.16 -11.15
N ASN A 288 -1.05 3.44 -11.55
CA ASN A 288 -0.97 4.59 -10.66
C ASN A 288 -2.29 5.31 -10.42
N CYS A 289 -3.27 5.14 -11.30
CA CYS A 289 -4.62 5.65 -11.09
C CYS A 289 -5.65 4.85 -11.90
N ILE A 290 -6.91 4.97 -11.51
CA ILE A 290 -8.06 4.34 -12.17
C ILE A 290 -9.27 5.27 -12.10
N VAL A 291 -10.08 5.24 -13.15
CA VAL A 291 -11.37 5.93 -13.18
C VAL A 291 -12.43 5.01 -13.77
N GLN A 292 -13.66 5.11 -13.27
CA GLN A 292 -14.85 4.46 -13.80
C GLN A 292 -15.60 5.43 -14.72
N ASP A 293 -16.11 4.94 -15.84
CA ASP A 293 -17.02 5.71 -16.68
C ASP A 293 -18.28 6.08 -15.89
N PRO A 294 -18.62 7.37 -15.77
CA PRO A 294 -19.81 7.80 -15.01
C PRO A 294 -21.14 7.26 -15.55
N LYS A 295 -21.18 6.84 -16.82
CA LYS A 295 -22.38 6.30 -17.49
C LYS A 295 -22.39 4.78 -17.56
N ASP A 296 -21.26 4.13 -17.26
CA ASP A 296 -21.12 2.69 -17.36
C ASP A 296 -20.23 2.15 -16.24
N ALA A 297 -20.84 1.70 -15.15
CA ALA A 297 -20.15 1.20 -13.97
C ALA A 297 -19.27 -0.04 -14.22
N THR A 298 -19.35 -0.65 -15.40
CA THR A 298 -18.51 -1.80 -15.78
C THR A 298 -17.31 -1.41 -16.63
N HIS A 299 -17.22 -0.15 -17.07
CA HIS A 299 -16.20 0.37 -17.96
C HIS A 299 -15.19 1.26 -17.20
N HIS A 300 -13.90 0.98 -17.35
CA HIS A 300 -12.84 1.60 -16.57
C HIS A 300 -11.61 1.87 -17.41
N PHE A 301 -10.90 2.94 -17.07
CA PHE A 301 -9.58 3.24 -17.59
C PHE A 301 -8.58 3.32 -16.46
N ALA A 302 -7.42 2.73 -16.65
CA ALA A 302 -6.33 2.73 -15.68
C ALA A 302 -5.02 3.16 -16.32
N ALA A 303 -4.27 4.06 -15.71
CA ALA A 303 -3.00 4.54 -16.21
C ALA A 303 -1.82 3.89 -15.49
N SER A 304 -0.73 3.71 -16.22
CA SER A 304 0.54 3.20 -15.73
C SER A 304 1.60 4.32 -15.66
N ALA A 305 2.57 4.12 -14.79
CA ALA A 305 3.70 5.02 -14.63
C ALA A 305 4.65 5.07 -15.85
N GLY A 306 4.43 4.26 -16.88
CA GLY A 306 5.31 4.22 -18.06
C GLY A 306 4.70 3.60 -19.30
N GLU A 307 3.64 2.83 -19.18
CA GLU A 307 3.12 2.00 -20.27
C GLU A 307 1.81 2.56 -20.90
N GLY A 308 1.43 3.81 -20.57
CA GLY A 308 0.21 4.44 -21.10
C GLY A 308 -1.06 4.06 -20.34
N ILE A 309 -2.15 3.74 -21.04
CA ILE A 309 -3.49 3.55 -20.46
C ILE A 309 -4.04 2.19 -20.87
N TYR A 310 -4.64 1.50 -19.90
CA TYR A 310 -5.35 0.24 -20.07
C TYR A 310 -6.85 0.46 -19.91
N GLU A 311 -7.64 -0.14 -20.78
CA GLU A 311 -9.09 -0.09 -20.79
C GLU A 311 -9.66 -1.44 -20.37
N PHE A 312 -10.64 -1.40 -19.47
CA PHE A 312 -11.29 -2.60 -18.93
C PHE A 312 -12.80 -2.51 -19.06
N LYS A 313 -13.41 -3.64 -19.37
CA LYS A 313 -14.86 -3.84 -19.36
C LYS A 313 -15.18 -5.08 -18.53
N ASP A 314 -16.11 -4.97 -17.58
CA ASP A 314 -16.46 -6.05 -16.64
C ASP A 314 -15.24 -6.66 -15.93
N GLY A 315 -14.26 -5.81 -15.56
CA GLY A 315 -13.00 -6.22 -14.95
C GLY A 315 -12.01 -6.96 -15.87
N LYS A 316 -12.33 -7.08 -17.18
CA LYS A 316 -11.48 -7.72 -18.19
C LYS A 316 -10.81 -6.69 -19.06
N PHE A 317 -9.54 -6.90 -19.36
CA PHE A 317 -8.78 -6.08 -20.28
C PHE A 317 -9.36 -6.16 -21.71
N ILE A 318 -9.57 -5.00 -22.33
CA ILE A 318 -10.10 -4.90 -23.71
C ILE A 318 -9.21 -4.10 -24.65
N ASN A 319 -8.48 -3.11 -24.17
CA ASN A 319 -7.63 -2.27 -25.03
C ASN A 319 -6.47 -1.63 -24.25
N TRP A 320 -5.45 -1.22 -24.98
CA TRP A 320 -4.29 -0.50 -24.48
C TRP A 320 -3.95 0.67 -25.41
N TYR A 321 -3.72 1.84 -24.81
CA TYR A 321 -3.38 3.08 -25.52
C TYR A 321 -1.96 3.51 -25.16
N SER A 322 -1.15 3.72 -26.19
CA SER A 322 0.23 4.18 -26.08
C SER A 322 0.54 5.21 -27.15
N MET A 323 1.80 5.61 -27.29
CA MET A 323 2.27 6.52 -28.32
C MET A 323 2.08 6.01 -29.76
N HIS A 324 1.76 4.71 -29.95
CA HIS A 324 1.62 4.11 -31.30
C HIS A 324 0.18 4.11 -31.82
N ASN A 325 -0.80 4.22 -30.97
CA ASN A 325 -2.23 4.11 -31.33
C ASN A 325 -3.11 5.20 -30.70
N SER A 326 -2.48 6.22 -30.11
CA SER A 326 -3.13 7.38 -29.51
C SER A 326 -2.20 8.60 -29.61
N PRO A 327 -2.64 9.82 -29.30
CA PRO A 327 -1.79 11.00 -29.29
C PRO A 327 -0.93 11.12 -28.02
N LEU A 328 -0.87 10.09 -27.18
CA LEU A 328 -0.01 10.07 -26.00
C LEU A 328 1.46 10.11 -26.43
N GLU A 329 2.27 10.82 -25.67
CA GLU A 329 3.69 11.03 -25.97
C GLU A 329 4.57 10.35 -24.92
N SER A 330 5.76 9.94 -25.35
CA SER A 330 6.82 9.51 -24.42
C SER A 330 7.54 10.71 -23.82
N ALA A 331 7.89 10.63 -22.53
CA ALA A 331 8.77 11.62 -21.88
C ALA A 331 10.20 11.62 -22.44
N VAL A 332 10.58 10.56 -23.16
CA VAL A 332 11.92 10.37 -23.77
C VAL A 332 11.81 9.87 -25.22
N PRO A 333 11.20 10.64 -26.13
CA PRO A 333 10.81 10.15 -27.45
C PRO A 333 11.96 9.70 -28.35
N ASN A 334 13.20 10.11 -28.05
CA ASN A 334 14.37 9.80 -28.85
C ASN A 334 15.19 8.63 -28.31
N GLU A 335 14.77 8.01 -27.20
CA GLU A 335 15.47 6.92 -26.57
C GLU A 335 14.95 5.55 -27.03
N PRO A 336 15.80 4.50 -27.08
CA PRO A 336 15.35 3.16 -27.48
C PRO A 336 14.25 2.55 -26.59
N TRP A 337 14.08 3.07 -25.40
CA TRP A 337 13.06 2.65 -24.42
C TRP A 337 11.88 3.61 -24.30
N ALA A 338 11.65 4.44 -25.32
CA ALA A 338 10.57 5.44 -25.34
C ALA A 338 9.19 4.84 -25.05
N ASP A 339 8.93 3.63 -25.52
CA ASP A 339 7.66 2.92 -25.33
C ASP A 339 7.30 2.67 -23.87
N SER A 340 8.30 2.52 -23.00
CA SER A 340 8.12 2.34 -21.56
C SER A 340 8.17 3.64 -20.75
N TYR A 341 8.01 4.78 -21.42
CA TYR A 341 8.00 6.11 -20.81
C TYR A 341 6.80 6.96 -21.23
N VAL A 342 5.72 6.31 -21.63
CA VAL A 342 4.41 6.94 -21.83
C VAL A 342 3.73 7.10 -20.47
N ARG A 343 4.10 8.18 -19.78
CA ARG A 343 3.78 8.45 -18.39
C ARG A 343 2.46 9.19 -18.26
N VAL A 344 1.40 8.46 -18.03
CA VAL A 344 0.04 9.02 -17.87
C VAL A 344 -0.42 8.94 -16.43
N ASN A 345 -1.14 9.96 -15.99
CA ASN A 345 -1.77 10.01 -14.67
C ASN A 345 -3.03 10.90 -14.72
N GLY A 346 -3.69 11.07 -13.58
CA GLY A 346 -4.76 12.03 -13.39
C GLY A 346 -5.98 11.80 -14.30
N LEU A 347 -6.36 10.52 -14.47
CA LEU A 347 -7.56 10.19 -15.24
C LEU A 347 -8.81 10.76 -14.57
N ILE A 348 -9.61 11.53 -15.31
CA ILE A 348 -10.85 12.10 -14.81
C ILE A 348 -11.84 12.37 -15.95
N TYR A 349 -13.13 12.14 -15.69
CA TYR A 349 -14.19 12.50 -16.64
C TYR A 349 -14.71 13.91 -16.38
N ASP A 350 -14.98 14.65 -17.49
CA ASP A 350 -15.75 15.87 -17.42
C ASP A 350 -17.28 15.61 -17.39
N LYS A 351 -18.08 16.66 -17.31
CA LYS A 351 -19.55 16.58 -17.28
C LYS A 351 -20.16 16.05 -18.57
N GLU A 352 -19.46 16.20 -19.68
CA GLU A 352 -19.86 15.76 -21.01
C GLU A 352 -19.47 14.32 -21.29
N ASN A 353 -18.78 13.64 -20.33
CA ASN A 353 -18.26 12.28 -20.40
C ASN A 353 -17.07 12.13 -21.33
N ASN A 354 -16.21 13.15 -21.43
CA ASN A 354 -14.91 13.02 -22.05
C ASN A 354 -13.88 12.63 -20.97
N LEU A 355 -12.98 11.73 -21.30
CA LEU A 355 -11.90 11.29 -20.38
C LEU A 355 -10.68 12.17 -20.57
N TRP A 356 -10.36 12.95 -19.54
CA TRP A 356 -9.17 13.80 -19.46
C TRP A 356 -8.05 13.07 -18.75
N MET A 357 -6.81 13.38 -19.15
CA MET A 357 -5.60 12.83 -18.58
C MET A 357 -4.46 13.81 -18.68
N VAL A 358 -3.47 13.63 -17.81
CA VAL A 358 -2.24 14.43 -17.85
C VAL A 358 -1.03 13.52 -18.02
N SER A 359 -0.06 14.00 -18.80
CA SER A 359 1.20 13.32 -19.08
C SER A 359 2.38 14.13 -18.57
N CYS A 360 3.47 13.47 -18.21
CA CYS A 360 4.64 14.11 -17.65
C CYS A 360 5.72 14.31 -18.70
N GLU A 361 6.34 15.50 -18.70
CA GLU A 361 7.53 15.80 -19.52
C GLU A 361 7.27 15.61 -21.03
N THR A 362 6.09 15.99 -21.48
CA THR A 362 5.64 15.88 -22.89
C THR A 362 5.23 17.23 -23.46
N GLN A 363 5.23 17.38 -24.80
CA GLN A 363 4.82 18.61 -25.45
C GLN A 363 3.33 18.87 -25.26
N HIS A 364 2.52 17.82 -25.36
CA HIS A 364 1.08 17.86 -25.14
C HIS A 364 0.76 17.15 -23.83
N ALA A 365 0.98 17.86 -22.72
CA ALA A 365 0.84 17.29 -21.38
C ALA A 365 -0.62 17.04 -20.96
N VAL A 366 -1.61 17.53 -21.71
CA VAL A 366 -3.03 17.25 -21.48
C VAL A 366 -3.61 16.58 -22.72
N SER A 367 -4.23 15.41 -22.54
CA SER A 367 -4.93 14.69 -23.60
C SER A 367 -6.36 14.39 -23.19
N VAL A 368 -7.25 14.31 -24.16
CA VAL A 368 -8.67 14.04 -23.94
C VAL A 368 -9.15 12.97 -24.92
N LEU A 369 -9.66 11.87 -24.39
CA LEU A 369 -10.44 10.90 -25.16
C LEU A 369 -11.91 11.33 -25.07
N MET A 370 -12.43 11.86 -26.19
CA MET A 370 -13.80 12.35 -26.26
C MET A 370 -14.80 11.18 -26.30
N LYS A 371 -16.00 11.43 -25.83
CA LYS A 371 -17.09 10.42 -25.77
C LYS A 371 -17.45 9.77 -27.12
N ASN A 372 -17.09 10.40 -28.23
CA ASN A 372 -17.29 9.88 -29.59
C ASN A 372 -16.11 8.99 -30.06
N GLY A 373 -15.07 8.80 -29.21
CA GLY A 373 -13.87 8.05 -29.52
C GLY A 373 -12.73 8.85 -30.16
N ASP A 374 -12.94 10.13 -30.50
CA ASP A 374 -11.89 10.97 -31.00
C ASP A 374 -10.95 11.44 -29.89
N TRP A 375 -9.72 11.78 -30.27
CA TRP A 375 -8.72 12.31 -29.34
C TRP A 375 -8.46 13.80 -29.59
N ALA A 376 -8.24 14.55 -28.52
CA ALA A 376 -7.65 15.86 -28.53
C ALA A 376 -6.34 15.87 -27.71
N SER A 377 -5.37 16.66 -28.18
CA SER A 377 -4.05 16.80 -27.57
C SER A 377 -3.76 18.29 -27.42
N LEU A 378 -3.59 18.73 -26.15
CA LEU A 378 -3.56 20.14 -25.79
C LEU A 378 -2.15 20.55 -25.35
N HIS A 379 -1.66 21.67 -25.89
CA HIS A 379 -0.33 22.19 -25.61
C HIS A 379 -0.39 23.45 -24.73
N TYR A 380 0.23 23.36 -23.55
CA TYR A 380 0.40 24.50 -22.63
C TYR A 380 1.88 24.60 -22.26
N PRO A 381 2.61 25.64 -22.76
CA PRO A 381 4.08 25.74 -22.64
C PRO A 381 4.62 25.64 -21.20
N GLU A 382 3.87 26.14 -20.21
CA GLU A 382 4.29 26.18 -18.81
C GLU A 382 4.34 24.81 -18.14
N ILE A 383 3.68 23.79 -18.68
CA ILE A 383 3.66 22.43 -18.09
C ILE A 383 4.43 21.38 -18.91
N VAL A 384 5.06 21.75 -20.02
CA VAL A 384 5.85 20.84 -20.88
C VAL A 384 6.96 20.11 -20.08
N LYS A 385 7.50 20.76 -19.05
CA LYS A 385 8.53 20.19 -18.16
C LYS A 385 7.99 19.74 -16.81
N ALA A 386 6.67 19.72 -16.63
CA ALA A 386 6.08 19.28 -15.37
C ALA A 386 6.35 17.80 -15.16
N SER A 387 7.03 17.49 -14.06
CA SER A 387 7.34 16.13 -13.63
C SER A 387 6.43 15.71 -12.50
N ASN A 388 6.17 14.40 -12.37
CA ASN A 388 5.24 13.87 -11.37
C ASN A 388 3.88 14.59 -11.41
N PHE A 389 3.42 14.89 -12.63
CA PHE A 389 2.15 15.54 -12.91
C PHE A 389 1.04 14.51 -12.72
N GLY A 390 0.11 14.74 -11.78
CA GLY A 390 -0.63 13.59 -11.30
C GLY A 390 -2.05 13.79 -10.85
N ARG A 391 -2.33 14.19 -9.64
CA ARG A 391 -3.70 14.22 -9.12
C ARG A 391 -4.51 15.31 -9.81
N THR A 392 -5.70 14.94 -10.31
CA THR A 392 -6.59 15.86 -11.01
C THR A 392 -7.96 15.91 -10.37
N ILE A 393 -8.60 17.07 -10.43
CA ILE A 393 -10.03 17.25 -10.15
C ILE A 393 -10.63 18.20 -11.18
N PHE A 394 -11.92 18.04 -11.47
CA PHE A 394 -12.76 19.13 -11.96
C PHE A 394 -13.47 19.77 -10.78
N ASP A 395 -13.32 21.07 -10.63
CA ASP A 395 -14.06 21.80 -9.61
C ASP A 395 -15.51 22.09 -10.04
N LYS A 396 -16.31 22.64 -9.14
CA LYS A 396 -17.73 22.96 -9.41
C LYS A 396 -17.94 23.94 -10.57
N ARG A 397 -16.93 24.70 -10.94
CA ARG A 397 -16.94 25.60 -12.13
C ARG A 397 -16.68 24.86 -13.43
N GLY A 398 -16.15 23.63 -13.36
CA GLY A 398 -15.68 22.86 -14.49
C GLY A 398 -14.25 23.17 -14.88
N TRP A 399 -13.43 23.74 -13.98
CA TRP A 399 -12.02 23.96 -14.21
C TRP A 399 -11.22 22.71 -13.85
N LEU A 400 -10.32 22.32 -14.74
CA LEU A 400 -9.39 21.21 -14.48
C LEU A 400 -8.24 21.71 -13.62
N TRP A 401 -7.97 21.00 -12.54
CA TRP A 401 -6.81 21.20 -11.68
C TRP A 401 -5.92 19.96 -11.74
N ALA A 402 -4.59 20.17 -11.79
CA ALA A 402 -3.63 19.07 -11.76
C ALA A 402 -2.42 19.43 -10.90
N THR A 403 -1.97 18.48 -10.08
CA THR A 403 -0.84 18.66 -9.16
C THR A 403 0.47 18.20 -9.79
N SER A 404 1.59 18.86 -9.42
CA SER A 404 2.94 18.40 -9.71
C SER A 404 3.73 18.26 -8.41
N SER A 405 4.27 17.06 -8.15
CA SER A 405 4.81 16.70 -6.83
C SER A 405 6.34 16.67 -6.76
N ARG A 406 7.06 17.06 -7.81
CA ARG A 406 8.52 17.12 -7.77
C ARG A 406 8.98 18.43 -7.14
N ILE A 407 9.81 18.35 -6.10
CA ILE A 407 10.21 19.54 -5.29
C ILE A 407 10.82 20.65 -6.15
N GLU A 408 11.66 20.33 -7.13
CA GLU A 408 12.36 21.32 -7.97
C GLU A 408 11.43 22.02 -8.98
N SER A 409 10.34 21.35 -9.36
CA SER A 409 9.40 21.83 -10.38
C SER A 409 7.94 21.58 -10.00
N GLY A 410 7.67 21.39 -8.71
CA GLY A 410 6.33 21.14 -8.20
C GLY A 410 5.44 22.36 -8.26
N GLY A 411 4.14 22.15 -8.31
CA GLY A 411 3.17 23.23 -8.40
C GLY A 411 1.75 22.75 -8.64
N LEU A 412 0.92 23.70 -8.97
CA LEU A 412 -0.49 23.47 -9.27
C LEU A 412 -0.86 24.08 -10.63
N PHE A 413 -1.37 23.27 -11.53
CA PHE A 413 -1.91 23.71 -12.80
C PHE A 413 -3.42 23.87 -12.71
N CYS A 414 -3.95 24.91 -13.34
CA CYS A 414 -5.38 25.13 -13.51
C CYS A 414 -5.68 25.50 -14.96
N LEU A 415 -6.73 24.89 -15.51
CA LEU A 415 -7.23 25.12 -16.84
C LEU A 415 -8.74 25.37 -16.81
N ASN A 416 -9.16 26.52 -17.31
CA ASN A 416 -10.53 26.77 -17.73
C ASN A 416 -10.59 26.71 -19.26
N TYR A 417 -11.07 25.60 -19.79
CA TYR A 417 -11.17 25.35 -21.24
C TYR A 417 -12.45 25.92 -21.87
N ASN A 418 -13.22 26.72 -21.14
CA ASN A 418 -14.47 27.39 -21.56
C ASN A 418 -15.52 26.47 -22.23
N GLY A 419 -15.39 25.14 -22.05
CA GLY A 419 -16.26 24.12 -22.66
C GLY A 419 -15.90 23.79 -24.12
N THR A 420 -14.78 24.26 -24.64
CA THR A 420 -14.34 24.07 -26.02
C THR A 420 -13.02 23.30 -26.07
N ILE A 421 -13.08 21.95 -26.21
CA ILE A 421 -11.87 21.10 -26.19
C ILE A 421 -10.98 21.35 -27.44
N ALA A 422 -11.62 21.59 -28.61
CA ALA A 422 -10.89 21.70 -29.88
C ALA A 422 -10.31 23.11 -30.15
N ASP A 423 -10.80 24.14 -29.47
CA ASP A 423 -10.31 25.51 -29.59
C ASP A 423 -9.66 25.95 -28.27
N THR A 424 -8.32 25.98 -28.28
CA THR A 424 -7.53 26.40 -27.11
C THR A 424 -7.27 27.92 -27.08
N SER A 425 -7.79 28.69 -28.06
CA SER A 425 -7.52 30.13 -28.14
C SER A 425 -8.25 30.96 -27.07
N ASP A 426 -9.34 30.43 -26.51
CA ASP A 426 -10.13 31.05 -25.45
C ASP A 426 -9.84 30.46 -24.04
N ASP A 427 -8.89 29.55 -23.95
CA ASP A 427 -8.49 28.92 -22.68
C ASP A 427 -7.85 29.93 -21.73
N GLN A 428 -8.18 29.77 -20.46
CA GLN A 428 -7.43 30.37 -19.35
C GLN A 428 -6.65 29.28 -18.64
N HIS A 429 -5.34 29.39 -18.64
CA HIS A 429 -4.48 28.40 -17.99
C HIS A 429 -3.34 29.05 -17.20
N LYS A 430 -2.91 28.43 -16.12
CA LYS A 430 -1.81 28.93 -15.28
C LYS A 430 -1.19 27.80 -14.47
N PHE A 431 0.13 27.75 -14.43
CA PHE A 431 0.90 26.85 -13.59
C PHE A 431 1.64 27.66 -12.53
N ILE A 432 1.25 27.53 -11.25
CA ILE A 432 1.88 28.20 -10.12
C ILE A 432 2.84 27.25 -9.44
N THR A 433 4.13 27.61 -9.39
CA THR A 433 5.20 26.86 -8.72
C THR A 433 5.69 27.57 -7.45
N ARG A 434 5.30 28.84 -7.26
CA ARG A 434 5.63 29.67 -6.12
C ARG A 434 4.35 30.29 -5.58
N PHE A 435 4.01 29.95 -4.36
CA PHE A 435 2.79 30.46 -3.73
C PHE A 435 3.12 31.60 -2.76
N THR A 436 2.32 32.63 -2.76
CA THR A 436 2.35 33.66 -1.71
C THR A 436 1.25 33.34 -0.71
N ASN A 437 1.53 33.36 0.59
CA ASN A 437 0.51 33.17 1.59
C ASN A 437 -0.20 34.49 1.98
N GLN A 438 -1.21 34.41 2.86
CA GLN A 438 -1.98 35.56 3.35
C GLN A 438 -1.14 36.62 4.09
N ASP A 439 0.05 36.28 4.55
CA ASP A 439 0.98 37.21 5.24
C ASP A 439 2.00 37.84 4.27
N GLY A 440 1.89 37.53 2.96
CA GLY A 440 2.84 37.99 1.95
C GLY A 440 4.14 37.17 1.87
N ALA A 441 4.23 36.06 2.63
CA ALA A 441 5.41 35.21 2.58
C ALA A 441 5.39 34.32 1.33
N LEU A 442 6.55 34.26 0.65
CA LEU A 442 6.73 33.43 -0.52
C LEU A 442 7.07 31.99 -0.12
N LEU A 443 6.30 31.04 -0.62
CA LEU A 443 6.50 29.61 -0.43
C LEU A 443 7.12 29.04 -1.71
N GLU A 444 8.39 28.67 -1.64
CA GLU A 444 9.16 28.11 -2.73
C GLU A 444 9.44 26.62 -2.52
N GLN A 445 9.81 25.91 -3.59
CA GLN A 445 10.15 24.48 -3.57
C GLN A 445 9.02 23.63 -2.98
N LEU A 446 7.79 23.89 -3.41
CA LEU A 446 6.62 23.13 -3.01
C LEU A 446 6.40 21.93 -3.94
N ALA A 447 6.39 20.74 -3.35
CA ALA A 447 5.77 19.58 -3.98
C ALA A 447 4.28 19.59 -3.63
N VAL A 448 3.40 19.51 -4.62
CA VAL A 448 1.95 19.42 -4.42
C VAL A 448 1.51 17.97 -4.68
N TYR A 449 1.12 17.26 -3.62
CA TYR A 449 0.86 15.82 -3.66
C TYR A 449 -0.60 15.47 -3.91
N CYS A 450 -1.52 16.25 -3.36
CA CYS A 450 -2.95 15.96 -3.46
C CYS A 450 -3.77 17.25 -3.51
N ILE A 451 -5.02 17.10 -3.96
CA ILE A 451 -5.98 18.20 -4.12
C ILE A 451 -7.39 17.69 -3.84
N ALA A 452 -8.21 18.51 -3.20
CA ALA A 452 -9.63 18.24 -3.00
C ALA A 452 -10.43 19.55 -2.99
N GLU A 453 -11.64 19.54 -3.52
CA GLU A 453 -12.61 20.63 -3.40
C GLU A 453 -13.59 20.30 -2.28
N ASP A 454 -13.81 21.23 -1.37
CA ASP A 454 -14.78 21.06 -0.31
C ASP A 454 -16.22 21.46 -0.72
N LYS A 455 -17.17 21.27 0.17
CA LYS A 455 -18.60 21.54 -0.14
C LYS A 455 -18.91 23.00 -0.40
N GLU A 456 -18.06 23.91 0.07
CA GLU A 456 -18.18 25.36 -0.15
C GLU A 456 -17.46 25.83 -1.41
N GLY A 457 -16.75 24.94 -2.12
CA GLY A 457 -15.98 25.25 -3.32
C GLY A 457 -14.59 25.80 -3.03
N VAL A 458 -14.09 25.58 -1.81
CA VAL A 458 -12.73 25.89 -1.41
C VAL A 458 -11.82 24.74 -1.83
N ILE A 459 -10.70 25.05 -2.45
CA ILE A 459 -9.71 24.07 -2.87
C ILE A 459 -8.66 23.90 -1.76
N TRP A 460 -8.47 22.65 -1.35
CA TRP A 460 -7.45 22.22 -0.40
C TRP A 460 -6.35 21.49 -1.15
N ILE A 461 -5.10 21.87 -0.95
CA ILE A 461 -3.93 21.20 -1.53
C ILE A 461 -2.99 20.73 -0.42
N GLY A 462 -2.52 19.49 -0.57
CA GLY A 462 -1.52 18.89 0.31
C GLY A 462 -0.12 19.08 -0.28
N THR A 463 0.80 19.61 0.53
CA THR A 463 2.17 19.90 0.11
C THR A 463 3.20 19.27 1.04
N ASN A 464 4.48 19.37 0.69
CA ASN A 464 5.60 19.01 1.57
C ASN A 464 5.78 19.98 2.76
N ARG A 465 4.94 21.02 2.88
CA ARG A 465 4.95 22.01 3.96
C ARG A 465 3.57 22.23 4.57
N GLY A 466 2.82 21.15 4.74
CA GLY A 466 1.46 21.18 5.26
C GLY A 466 0.41 21.50 4.21
N PRO A 467 -0.86 21.64 4.63
CA PRO A 467 -1.95 21.96 3.75
C PRO A 467 -1.98 23.45 3.40
N LEU A 468 -2.30 23.79 2.14
CA LEU A 468 -2.62 25.14 1.69
C LEU A 468 -4.10 25.17 1.26
N VAL A 469 -4.73 26.32 1.47
CA VAL A 469 -6.15 26.53 1.19
C VAL A 469 -6.33 27.67 0.19
N LEU A 470 -7.05 27.41 -0.89
CA LEU A 470 -7.43 28.40 -1.89
C LEU A 470 -8.87 28.82 -1.63
N ASN A 471 -9.07 29.80 -0.72
CA ASN A 471 -10.40 30.26 -0.31
C ASN A 471 -11.22 30.88 -1.44
N ASN A 472 -10.54 31.44 -2.44
CA ASN A 472 -11.20 32.01 -3.61
C ASN A 472 -10.49 31.51 -4.89
N PRO A 473 -10.74 30.24 -5.32
CA PRO A 473 -10.05 29.68 -6.47
C PRO A 473 -10.39 30.41 -7.79
N SER A 474 -11.50 31.13 -7.89
CA SER A 474 -11.82 31.94 -9.09
C SER A 474 -10.81 33.04 -9.37
N ARG A 475 -9.99 33.42 -8.38
CA ARG A 475 -8.92 34.43 -8.53
C ARG A 475 -7.59 33.82 -8.92
N TYR A 476 -7.50 32.51 -9.18
CA TYR A 476 -6.25 31.81 -9.45
C TYR A 476 -5.47 32.40 -10.63
N PHE A 477 -6.16 32.86 -11.66
CA PHE A 477 -5.55 33.48 -12.83
C PHE A 477 -5.05 34.93 -12.60
N ASN A 478 -5.43 35.56 -11.47
CA ASN A 478 -5.04 36.93 -11.16
C ASN A 478 -3.59 36.99 -10.70
N ASP A 479 -2.91 38.12 -10.93
CA ASP A 479 -1.52 38.33 -10.51
C ASP A 479 -1.36 38.46 -8.99
N ASN A 480 -2.39 38.94 -8.30
CA ASN A 480 -2.42 39.11 -6.85
C ASN A 480 -3.06 37.93 -6.11
N PHE A 481 -3.04 36.75 -6.71
CA PHE A 481 -3.53 35.53 -6.09
C PHE A 481 -2.63 35.12 -4.92
N TYR A 482 -3.25 34.70 -3.81
CA TYR A 482 -2.56 34.14 -2.65
C TYR A 482 -3.31 32.93 -2.09
N CYS A 483 -2.58 32.04 -1.42
CA CYS A 483 -3.13 30.92 -0.66
C CYS A 483 -3.18 31.24 0.84
N THR A 484 -3.90 30.43 1.59
CA THR A 484 -3.96 30.52 3.06
C THR A 484 -3.26 29.33 3.69
N GLN A 485 -2.32 29.57 4.59
CA GLN A 485 -1.82 28.62 5.56
C GLN A 485 -2.62 28.77 6.85
N ILE A 486 -3.23 27.68 7.33
CA ILE A 486 -4.07 27.70 8.52
C ILE A 486 -3.19 27.94 9.75
N LYS A 487 -3.55 28.95 10.54
CA LYS A 487 -2.88 29.28 11.81
C LYS A 487 -3.59 28.63 12.98
N VAL A 488 -2.83 27.89 13.80
CA VAL A 488 -3.32 27.24 15.02
C VAL A 488 -2.73 28.00 16.22
N PRO A 489 -3.55 28.64 17.06
CA PRO A 489 -3.07 29.32 18.24
C PRO A 489 -2.35 28.37 19.20
N ARG A 490 -1.27 28.82 19.81
CA ARG A 490 -0.57 28.09 20.87
C ARG A 490 -1.34 28.18 22.17
N ASN A 491 -1.42 27.06 22.90
CA ASN A 491 -2.04 27.00 24.23
C ASN A 491 -1.02 27.31 25.34
N ASP A 492 -0.23 28.38 25.18
CA ASP A 492 0.87 28.76 26.10
C ASP A 492 0.77 30.21 26.55
N ASP A 493 -0.39 30.85 26.37
CA ASP A 493 -0.66 32.27 26.69
C ASP A 493 0.27 33.29 25.97
N SER A 494 1.06 32.83 25.00
CA SER A 494 1.96 33.72 24.25
C SER A 494 1.26 34.60 23.21
N GLY A 495 0.00 34.29 22.86
CA GLY A 495 -0.71 34.94 21.76
C GLY A 495 -0.16 34.60 20.37
N LEU A 496 0.80 33.66 20.28
CA LEU A 496 1.40 33.21 19.04
C LEU A 496 0.57 32.08 18.40
N ALA A 497 0.78 31.86 17.11
CA ALA A 497 0.17 30.75 16.35
C ALA A 497 1.21 30.08 15.45
N ASP A 498 1.10 28.78 15.30
CA ASP A 498 1.87 27.99 14.34
C ASP A 498 1.03 27.69 13.09
N PHE A 499 1.68 27.46 11.96
CA PHE A 499 0.98 26.95 10.79
C PHE A 499 0.67 25.46 10.95
N LEU A 500 -0.55 25.06 10.60
CA LEU A 500 -1.03 23.69 10.70
C LEU A 500 -0.12 22.74 9.88
N LEU A 501 0.45 21.73 10.56
CA LEU A 501 1.27 20.67 9.94
C LEU A 501 2.40 21.19 9.03
N VAL A 502 2.99 22.33 9.33
CA VAL A 502 3.97 23.04 8.46
C VAL A 502 5.21 22.21 8.10
N ASN A 503 5.56 21.22 8.92
CA ASN A 503 6.72 20.35 8.71
C ASN A 503 6.33 18.94 8.22
N GLU A 504 5.05 18.74 7.86
CA GLU A 504 4.53 17.45 7.42
C GLU A 504 4.22 17.47 5.93
N ALA A 505 4.58 16.38 5.25
CA ALA A 505 4.12 16.16 3.89
C ALA A 505 2.69 15.58 3.92
N ILE A 506 1.78 16.25 3.22
CA ILE A 506 0.36 15.87 3.15
C ILE A 506 0.13 15.09 1.86
N ASN A 507 -0.03 13.77 1.98
CA ASN A 507 -0.14 12.87 0.84
C ASN A 507 -1.59 12.65 0.37
N ALA A 508 -2.56 12.87 1.25
CA ALA A 508 -3.97 12.68 0.94
C ALA A 508 -4.84 13.69 1.68
N ILE A 509 -5.89 14.14 1.01
CA ILE A 509 -6.98 14.92 1.61
C ILE A 509 -8.29 14.33 1.12
N ALA A 510 -9.19 14.01 2.05
CA ALA A 510 -10.55 13.58 1.76
C ALA A 510 -11.56 14.47 2.46
N ILE A 511 -12.66 14.75 1.78
CA ILE A 511 -13.77 15.57 2.30
C ILE A 511 -14.95 14.65 2.53
N ASP A 512 -15.43 14.59 3.76
CA ASP A 512 -16.56 13.72 4.10
C ASP A 512 -17.94 14.39 3.91
N GLY A 513 -18.97 13.61 4.20
CA GLY A 513 -20.36 14.04 4.10
C GLY A 513 -20.71 15.27 4.96
N ALA A 514 -20.00 15.50 6.05
CA ALA A 514 -20.17 16.65 6.97
C ALA A 514 -19.19 17.81 6.66
N ASN A 515 -18.51 17.78 5.53
CA ASN A 515 -17.49 18.75 5.12
C ASN A 515 -16.25 18.77 6.04
N ARG A 516 -15.99 17.68 6.79
CA ARG A 516 -14.74 17.53 7.54
C ARG A 516 -13.61 17.16 6.60
N LYS A 517 -12.43 17.64 6.91
CA LYS A 517 -11.21 17.40 6.13
C LYS A 517 -10.39 16.35 6.86
N TRP A 518 -10.23 15.18 6.22
CA TRP A 518 -9.34 14.11 6.66
C TRP A 518 -8.02 14.31 5.96
N ILE A 519 -6.96 14.50 6.73
CA ILE A 519 -5.64 14.86 6.20
C ILE A 519 -4.65 13.74 6.54
N GLY A 520 -4.23 13.02 5.51
CA GLY A 520 -3.21 11.96 5.62
C GLY A 520 -1.81 12.52 5.46
N THR A 521 -0.95 12.27 6.44
CA THR A 521 0.45 12.69 6.46
C THR A 521 1.39 11.56 6.02
N ALA A 522 2.60 11.89 5.61
CA ALA A 522 3.59 10.88 5.22
C ALA A 522 4.13 10.05 6.39
N SER A 523 4.20 10.62 7.59
CA SER A 523 4.90 10.02 8.72
C SER A 523 4.09 9.92 10.02
N ASN A 524 2.99 10.68 10.15
CA ASN A 524 2.28 10.82 11.42
C ASN A 524 0.79 10.39 11.37
N GLY A 525 0.41 9.62 10.34
CA GLY A 525 -0.94 9.08 10.18
C GLY A 525 -1.96 10.12 9.71
N ILE A 526 -3.17 10.05 10.26
CA ILE A 526 -4.33 10.88 9.90
C ILE A 526 -4.74 11.74 11.08
#